data_4cd9a95998281846305d2b610167301e
#
_entry.id   4cd9a95998281846305d2b610167301e
#
_cell.length_a   1.000
_cell.length_b   1.000
_cell.length_c   1.000
_cell.angle_alpha   90.00
_cell.angle_beta   90.00
_cell.angle_gamma   90.00
#
_symmetry.space_group_name_H-M   'P 1'
#
loop_
_entity.id
_entity.type
_entity.pdbx_description
1 polymer ?
#
loop_
_entity_poly.entity_id
_entity_poly.type
_entity_poly.pdbx_seq_one_letter_code
_entity_poly.pdbx_strand_id
1 'polypeptide(L)'
;MTTSKDVLKKIAENEVKFVDFRFTDTMGKEQHVSVPVSQMGEEKFKDGHAFDGSSIAGWKGIEASDVLLIPDPATAHMDPFREESTMILTCDVVEPSDMKGYERDPRSLAKRAEAYLKSSGLGDTAYFGPEPEFFVFDGVTWGDDMSGCHVKIKSEEGSWSTGMEFEGGNLAHRPKVKGGYFPVPPVDSMQDMRSEMCLLLEEAGIPVEVHHHEVAGAGQLEIGTKFSTLVTRADWNQIMKYTIHNVAHAYGKTATFMPKPVVGDNGSGMHVHQSIWKDGQNLFAGNGYAGLSEFALYYIGGVIKHARALNAITNPGTNSYKRLVPHYEAPVKLAYSARNRSASIRIPYVANPKGRRIEARFPDPLANPYLAFSALMMAGLDGVQNKIHPGDPADKNLYDLPPEEDAKIPTVCSSLEQALEELNKDREFLTRGGVFTNEMLDAYVDLKMQEVTRLRMTTHPVEFDLYYSL
;
A
#
# COMPACT_ATOMS: atom_id res chain seq x y z
N MET A 1 -14.00 -3.22 23.35
CA MET A 1 -14.26 -3.41 21.91
C MET A 1 -15.58 -2.71 21.58
N THR A 2 -15.61 -1.95 20.50
CA THR A 2 -16.85 -1.32 20.01
C THR A 2 -17.81 -2.41 19.55
N THR A 3 -19.06 -2.34 19.99
CA THR A 3 -20.11 -3.33 19.66
C THR A 3 -21.09 -2.75 18.64
N SER A 4 -21.93 -3.60 18.03
CA SER A 4 -23.03 -3.14 17.16
C SER A 4 -23.95 -2.14 17.87
N LYS A 5 -24.23 -2.34 19.16
CA LYS A 5 -25.02 -1.42 19.98
C LYS A 5 -24.35 -0.05 20.16
N ASP A 6 -23.02 -0.02 20.33
CA ASP A 6 -22.27 1.23 20.41
C ASP A 6 -22.34 1.99 19.08
N VAL A 7 -22.28 1.28 17.95
CA VAL A 7 -22.43 1.89 16.61
C VAL A 7 -23.84 2.45 16.41
N LEU A 8 -24.89 1.69 16.74
CA LEU A 8 -26.27 2.15 16.63
C LEU A 8 -26.53 3.37 17.52
N LYS A 9 -25.93 3.42 18.71
CA LYS A 9 -25.97 4.60 19.58
C LYS A 9 -25.28 5.80 18.92
N LYS A 10 -24.08 5.64 18.36
CA LYS A 10 -23.37 6.71 17.63
C LYS A 10 -24.16 7.19 16.41
N ILE A 11 -24.85 6.30 15.68
CA ILE A 11 -25.73 6.64 14.57
C ILE A 11 -26.83 7.61 15.04
N ALA A 12 -27.45 7.32 16.17
CA ALA A 12 -28.50 8.18 16.72
C ALA A 12 -27.95 9.52 17.25
N GLU A 13 -26.80 9.50 17.95
CA GLU A 13 -26.17 10.70 18.53
C GLU A 13 -25.66 11.69 17.46
N ASN A 14 -25.23 11.18 16.29
CA ASN A 14 -24.73 12.00 15.18
C ASN A 14 -25.78 12.25 14.09
N GLU A 15 -27.04 11.93 14.36
CA GLU A 15 -28.15 12.10 13.40
C GLU A 15 -27.84 11.56 12.00
N VAL A 16 -27.15 10.40 11.94
CA VAL A 16 -26.71 9.77 10.71
C VAL A 16 -27.90 9.47 9.78
N LYS A 17 -27.77 9.80 8.51
CA LYS A 17 -28.78 9.56 7.48
C LYS A 17 -28.46 8.33 6.64
N PHE A 18 -27.16 8.10 6.36
CA PHE A 18 -26.69 6.97 5.56
C PHE A 18 -25.57 6.25 6.27
N VAL A 19 -25.49 4.94 6.05
CA VAL A 19 -24.35 4.12 6.45
C VAL A 19 -23.71 3.56 5.20
N ASP A 20 -22.40 3.77 5.06
CA ASP A 20 -21.61 3.41 3.90
C ASP A 20 -20.77 2.18 4.23
N PHE A 21 -21.12 1.05 3.63
CA PHE A 21 -20.39 -0.20 3.77
C PHE A 21 -19.23 -0.22 2.79
N ARG A 22 -18.01 -0.36 3.29
CA ARG A 22 -16.77 -0.37 2.52
C ARG A 22 -16.10 -1.72 2.54
N PHE A 23 -15.57 -2.13 1.40
CA PHE A 23 -14.71 -3.31 1.29
C PHE A 23 -13.65 -3.06 0.21
N THR A 24 -12.57 -3.85 0.23
CA THR A 24 -11.50 -3.73 -0.75
C THR A 24 -11.50 -4.95 -1.67
N ASP A 25 -11.43 -4.71 -2.99
CA ASP A 25 -11.33 -5.79 -3.96
C ASP A 25 -9.90 -6.37 -4.07
N THR A 26 -9.74 -7.42 -4.86
CA THR A 26 -8.44 -8.07 -5.07
C THR A 26 -7.37 -7.13 -5.62
N MET A 27 -7.78 -6.15 -6.42
CA MET A 27 -6.87 -5.14 -7.01
C MET A 27 -6.43 -4.07 -6.01
N GLY A 28 -7.01 -4.03 -4.81
CA GLY A 28 -6.74 -3.01 -3.80
C GLY A 28 -7.64 -1.77 -3.90
N LYS A 29 -8.63 -1.79 -4.79
CA LYS A 29 -9.60 -0.71 -4.91
C LYS A 29 -10.66 -0.83 -3.82
N GLU A 30 -10.91 0.28 -3.11
CA GLU A 30 -12.01 0.36 -2.16
C GLU A 30 -13.34 0.49 -2.93
N GLN A 31 -14.29 -0.35 -2.57
CA GLN A 31 -15.66 -0.41 -3.10
C GLN A 31 -16.64 -0.03 -1.99
N HIS A 32 -17.84 0.43 -2.35
CA HIS A 32 -18.83 0.79 -1.36
C HIS A 32 -20.27 0.58 -1.83
N VAL A 33 -21.15 0.47 -0.84
CA VAL A 33 -22.61 0.60 -1.01
C VAL A 33 -23.18 1.34 0.19
N SER A 34 -24.06 2.32 -0.08
CA SER A 34 -24.71 3.11 0.97
C SER A 34 -26.12 2.62 1.23
N VAL A 35 -26.50 2.51 2.49
CA VAL A 35 -27.86 2.20 2.91
C VAL A 35 -28.44 3.33 3.76
N PRO A 36 -29.74 3.66 3.62
CA PRO A 36 -30.38 4.62 4.52
C PRO A 36 -30.43 4.08 5.94
N VAL A 37 -30.34 4.96 6.92
CA VAL A 37 -30.30 4.58 8.35
C VAL A 37 -31.50 3.72 8.78
N SER A 38 -32.65 3.87 8.10
CA SER A 38 -33.84 3.05 8.33
C SER A 38 -33.63 1.54 8.08
N GLN A 39 -32.57 1.18 7.36
CA GLN A 39 -32.18 -0.21 7.08
C GLN A 39 -31.14 -0.74 8.08
N MET A 40 -30.74 0.09 9.07
CA MET A 40 -29.73 -0.31 10.07
C MET A 40 -30.38 -0.82 11.34
N GLY A 41 -29.97 -2.00 11.76
CA GLY A 41 -30.33 -2.66 13.01
C GLY A 41 -29.23 -3.64 13.41
N GLU A 42 -29.39 -4.31 14.56
CA GLU A 42 -28.42 -5.32 15.02
C GLU A 42 -28.27 -6.47 14.02
N GLU A 43 -29.34 -6.78 13.29
CA GLU A 43 -29.37 -7.83 12.25
C GLU A 43 -28.37 -7.55 11.11
N LYS A 44 -28.13 -6.29 10.75
CA LYS A 44 -27.14 -5.95 9.71
C LYS A 44 -25.72 -6.35 10.07
N PHE A 45 -25.39 -6.32 11.36
CA PHE A 45 -24.07 -6.77 11.83
C PHE A 45 -23.95 -8.29 11.92
N LYS A 46 -25.08 -9.02 11.96
CA LYS A 46 -25.11 -10.46 12.07
C LYS A 46 -25.38 -11.13 10.73
N ASP A 47 -26.39 -10.67 10.00
CA ASP A 47 -26.88 -11.29 8.77
C ASP A 47 -26.28 -10.63 7.51
N GLY A 48 -25.71 -9.44 7.66
CA GLY A 48 -25.00 -8.73 6.62
C GLY A 48 -25.89 -8.04 5.60
N HIS A 49 -25.23 -7.62 4.51
CA HIS A 49 -25.85 -7.01 3.34
C HIS A 49 -25.42 -7.76 2.07
N ALA A 50 -26.38 -8.33 1.35
CA ALA A 50 -26.10 -9.11 0.15
C ALA A 50 -25.76 -8.21 -1.05
N PHE A 51 -24.80 -8.64 -1.85
CA PHE A 51 -24.47 -7.98 -3.12
C PHE A 51 -23.96 -8.99 -4.16
N ASP A 52 -23.87 -8.55 -5.42
CA ASP A 52 -23.42 -9.35 -6.55
C ASP A 52 -21.88 -9.36 -6.65
N GLY A 53 -21.25 -10.42 -6.15
CA GLY A 53 -19.81 -10.63 -6.26
C GLY A 53 -19.30 -10.89 -7.68
N SER A 54 -20.17 -11.22 -8.64
CA SER A 54 -19.76 -11.38 -10.05
C SER A 54 -19.44 -10.04 -10.73
N SER A 55 -19.92 -8.94 -10.16
CA SER A 55 -19.57 -7.60 -10.59
C SER A 55 -18.19 -7.13 -10.12
N ILE A 56 -17.52 -7.90 -9.26
CA ILE A 56 -16.16 -7.63 -8.79
C ILE A 56 -15.17 -8.47 -9.60
N ALA A 57 -14.24 -7.81 -10.28
CA ALA A 57 -13.27 -8.47 -11.15
C ALA A 57 -12.46 -9.56 -10.41
N GLY A 58 -12.42 -10.76 -10.98
CA GLY A 58 -11.70 -11.91 -10.44
C GLY A 58 -12.34 -12.59 -9.23
N TRP A 59 -13.59 -12.25 -8.88
CA TRP A 59 -14.29 -12.88 -7.75
C TRP A 59 -15.16 -14.05 -8.21
N LYS A 60 -16.46 -13.86 -8.26
CA LYS A 60 -17.45 -14.94 -8.50
C LYS A 60 -17.81 -15.05 -9.98
N GLY A 61 -18.30 -16.24 -10.38
CA GLY A 61 -19.05 -16.39 -11.61
C GLY A 61 -20.51 -16.00 -11.43
N ILE A 62 -21.18 -15.72 -12.54
CA ILE A 62 -22.59 -15.29 -12.53
C ILE A 62 -23.54 -16.37 -11.98
N GLU A 63 -23.14 -17.62 -12.05
CA GLU A 63 -23.90 -18.81 -11.58
C GLU A 63 -23.91 -18.96 -10.04
N ALA A 64 -23.05 -18.24 -9.32
CA ALA A 64 -22.93 -18.31 -7.86
C ALA A 64 -22.50 -16.96 -7.29
N SER A 65 -23.16 -15.87 -7.71
CA SER A 65 -22.68 -14.50 -7.54
C SER A 65 -22.82 -13.93 -6.12
N ASP A 66 -23.75 -14.45 -5.32
CA ASP A 66 -24.10 -13.84 -4.04
C ASP A 66 -22.96 -13.93 -3.00
N VAL A 67 -22.66 -12.80 -2.37
CA VAL A 67 -21.80 -12.67 -1.19
C VAL A 67 -22.42 -11.66 -0.22
N LEU A 68 -21.97 -11.68 1.03
CA LEU A 68 -22.46 -10.79 2.08
C LEU A 68 -21.36 -9.89 2.61
N LEU A 69 -21.70 -8.61 2.82
CA LEU A 69 -20.90 -7.65 3.58
C LEU A 69 -21.29 -7.74 5.06
N ILE A 70 -20.34 -8.07 5.92
CA ILE A 70 -20.52 -8.05 7.38
C ILE A 70 -19.78 -6.86 7.94
N PRO A 71 -20.49 -5.81 8.40
CA PRO A 71 -19.85 -4.61 8.93
C PRO A 71 -19.09 -4.90 10.24
N ASP A 72 -17.85 -4.40 10.32
CA ASP A 72 -17.05 -4.49 11.54
C ASP A 72 -17.30 -3.25 12.42
N PRO A 73 -17.94 -3.40 13.59
CA PRO A 73 -18.25 -2.27 14.48
C PRO A 73 -17.01 -1.47 14.91
N ALA A 74 -15.85 -2.12 14.98
CA ALA A 74 -14.61 -1.47 15.41
C ALA A 74 -14.08 -0.41 14.43
N THR A 75 -14.58 -0.43 13.20
CA THR A 75 -14.14 0.46 12.11
C THR A 75 -15.01 1.72 11.96
N ALA A 76 -16.09 1.85 12.75
CA ALA A 76 -17.07 2.90 12.60
C ALA A 76 -16.48 4.31 12.79
N HIS A 77 -16.56 5.14 11.76
CA HIS A 77 -16.20 6.56 11.80
C HIS A 77 -17.12 7.40 10.91
N MET A 78 -17.17 8.71 11.16
CA MET A 78 -17.96 9.63 10.36
C MET A 78 -17.23 9.98 9.07
N ASP A 79 -17.98 10.11 7.96
CA ASP A 79 -17.46 10.61 6.68
C ASP A 79 -17.52 12.15 6.66
N PRO A 80 -16.39 12.86 6.66
CA PRO A 80 -16.38 14.33 6.69
C PRO A 80 -16.67 14.96 5.32
N PHE A 81 -16.78 14.16 4.26
CA PHE A 81 -16.86 14.65 2.88
C PHE A 81 -18.27 14.59 2.27
N ARG A 82 -19.25 14.10 3.01
CA ARG A 82 -20.63 13.98 2.51
C ARG A 82 -21.50 15.12 3.01
N GLU A 83 -22.38 15.60 2.15
CA GLU A 83 -23.37 16.62 2.51
C GLU A 83 -24.31 16.12 3.61
N GLU A 84 -24.85 14.91 3.43
CA GLU A 84 -25.66 14.24 4.43
C GLU A 84 -24.80 13.46 5.42
N SER A 85 -25.16 13.54 6.71
CA SER A 85 -24.43 12.82 7.78
C SER A 85 -24.34 11.33 7.47
N THR A 86 -23.14 10.86 7.24
CA THR A 86 -22.83 9.50 6.78
C THR A 86 -21.81 8.86 7.71
N MET A 87 -22.05 7.60 8.10
CA MET A 87 -21.10 6.78 8.85
C MET A 87 -20.49 5.71 7.94
N ILE A 88 -19.18 5.55 7.98
CA ILE A 88 -18.44 4.50 7.26
C ILE A 88 -18.22 3.31 8.18
N LEU A 89 -18.45 2.11 7.65
CA LEU A 89 -18.12 0.82 8.27
C LEU A 89 -17.35 -0.03 7.25
N THR A 90 -16.14 -0.45 7.61
CA THR A 90 -15.39 -1.44 6.83
C THR A 90 -15.99 -2.83 7.09
N CYS A 91 -16.18 -3.59 6.01
CA CYS A 91 -16.84 -4.89 6.05
C CYS A 91 -15.89 -6.02 5.73
N ASP A 92 -16.13 -7.17 6.33
CA ASP A 92 -15.67 -8.46 5.80
C ASP A 92 -16.63 -8.92 4.71
N VAL A 93 -16.11 -9.63 3.71
CA VAL A 93 -16.95 -10.33 2.72
C VAL A 93 -17.01 -11.80 3.08
N VAL A 94 -18.21 -12.34 3.18
CA VAL A 94 -18.40 -13.74 3.58
C VAL A 94 -19.27 -14.52 2.60
N GLU A 95 -19.09 -15.84 2.61
CA GLU A 95 -19.93 -16.77 1.87
C GLU A 95 -21.29 -16.93 2.58
N PRO A 96 -22.42 -16.80 1.86
CA PRO A 96 -23.74 -16.97 2.47
C PRO A 96 -24.02 -18.38 3.01
N SER A 97 -23.36 -19.39 2.44
CA SER A 97 -23.59 -20.80 2.75
C SER A 97 -23.12 -21.21 4.14
N ASP A 98 -22.04 -20.62 4.65
CA ASP A 98 -21.42 -21.03 5.92
C ASP A 98 -20.94 -19.83 6.77
N MET A 99 -21.17 -18.62 6.30
CA MET A 99 -20.79 -17.34 6.96
C MET A 99 -19.29 -17.22 7.23
N LYS A 100 -18.47 -17.96 6.50
CA LYS A 100 -16.99 -17.80 6.56
C LYS A 100 -16.51 -16.74 5.60
N GLY A 101 -15.36 -16.15 5.94
CA GLY A 101 -14.72 -15.17 5.08
C GLY A 101 -14.49 -15.70 3.67
N TYR A 102 -14.96 -14.94 2.68
CA TYR A 102 -14.77 -15.28 1.27
C TYR A 102 -13.27 -15.39 0.96
N GLU A 103 -12.86 -16.44 0.26
CA GLU A 103 -11.43 -16.75 0.10
C GLU A 103 -10.64 -15.64 -0.62
N ARG A 104 -11.31 -14.93 -1.56
CA ARG A 104 -10.71 -13.83 -2.34
C ARG A 104 -10.92 -12.45 -1.72
N ASP A 105 -11.58 -12.37 -0.58
CA ASP A 105 -11.65 -11.12 0.19
C ASP A 105 -10.31 -10.81 0.84
N PRO A 106 -9.64 -9.69 0.47
CA PRO A 106 -8.33 -9.35 1.02
C PRO A 106 -8.33 -9.15 2.54
N ARG A 107 -9.41 -8.58 3.10
CA ARG A 107 -9.51 -8.35 4.55
C ARG A 107 -9.66 -9.67 5.31
N SER A 108 -10.47 -10.59 4.81
CA SER A 108 -10.59 -11.95 5.37
C SER A 108 -9.27 -12.72 5.27
N LEU A 109 -8.53 -12.56 4.16
CA LEU A 109 -7.19 -13.12 4.01
C LEU A 109 -6.23 -12.57 5.08
N ALA A 110 -6.21 -11.27 5.32
CA ALA A 110 -5.38 -10.65 6.35
C ALA A 110 -5.73 -11.18 7.76
N LYS A 111 -7.00 -11.40 8.06
CA LYS A 111 -7.45 -12.06 9.30
C LYS A 111 -6.94 -13.51 9.40
N ARG A 112 -6.95 -14.27 8.29
CA ARG A 112 -6.34 -15.62 8.25
C ARG A 112 -4.85 -15.57 8.50
N ALA A 113 -4.15 -14.54 7.99
CA ALA A 113 -2.71 -14.36 8.23
C ALA A 113 -2.41 -14.09 9.72
N GLU A 114 -3.17 -13.22 10.40
CA GLU A 114 -3.03 -13.01 11.85
C GLU A 114 -3.34 -14.29 12.65
N ALA A 115 -4.36 -15.04 12.25
CA ALA A 115 -4.70 -16.31 12.86
C ALA A 115 -3.60 -17.36 12.68
N TYR A 116 -2.99 -17.41 11.48
CA TYR A 116 -1.85 -18.29 11.20
C TYR A 116 -0.63 -17.96 12.06
N LEU A 117 -0.29 -16.68 12.23
CA LEU A 117 0.80 -16.27 13.13
C LEU A 117 0.62 -16.87 14.53
N LYS A 118 -0.59 -16.75 15.10
CA LYS A 118 -0.91 -17.30 16.42
C LYS A 118 -0.84 -18.83 16.44
N SER A 119 -1.46 -19.49 15.47
CA SER A 119 -1.51 -20.96 15.43
C SER A 119 -0.16 -21.61 15.15
N SER A 120 0.74 -20.92 14.45
CA SER A 120 2.11 -21.37 14.21
C SER A 120 2.97 -21.39 15.47
N GLY A 121 2.57 -20.66 16.52
CA GLY A 121 3.33 -20.50 17.76
C GLY A 121 4.55 -19.57 17.64
N LEU A 122 4.81 -18.99 16.46
CA LEU A 122 5.95 -18.11 16.20
C LEU A 122 5.75 -16.71 16.77
N GLY A 123 4.51 -16.29 16.96
CA GLY A 123 4.15 -15.01 17.53
C GLY A 123 2.64 -14.93 17.76
N ASP A 124 2.18 -13.85 18.33
CA ASP A 124 0.74 -13.58 18.54
C ASP A 124 0.28 -12.25 17.93
N THR A 125 1.22 -11.34 17.67
CA THR A 125 0.93 -10.00 17.16
C THR A 125 1.98 -9.61 16.12
N ALA A 126 1.52 -9.15 14.97
CA ALA A 126 2.35 -8.54 13.94
C ALA A 126 2.01 -7.05 13.83
N TYR A 127 3.00 -6.18 13.99
CA TYR A 127 2.84 -4.74 13.80
C TYR A 127 3.38 -4.32 12.46
N PHE A 128 2.62 -3.44 11.79
CA PHE A 128 2.93 -2.84 10.51
C PHE A 128 2.86 -1.32 10.60
N GLY A 129 3.81 -0.64 9.97
CA GLY A 129 3.86 0.82 9.83
C GLY A 129 4.26 1.16 8.39
N PRO A 130 3.32 1.16 7.44
CA PRO A 130 3.60 1.62 6.08
C PRO A 130 3.71 3.14 6.01
N GLU A 131 4.56 3.61 5.11
CA GLU A 131 4.80 5.02 4.78
C GLU A 131 4.43 5.24 3.30
N PRO A 132 3.13 5.33 2.93
CA PRO A 132 2.73 5.54 1.55
C PRO A 132 2.96 6.99 1.13
N GLU A 133 3.81 7.18 0.14
CA GLU A 133 4.01 8.45 -0.55
C GLU A 133 2.96 8.63 -1.65
N PHE A 134 2.65 9.87 -2.00
CA PHE A 134 1.68 10.20 -3.04
C PHE A 134 2.02 11.53 -3.72
N PHE A 135 1.42 11.74 -4.90
CA PHE A 135 1.51 13.01 -5.60
C PHE A 135 0.17 13.73 -5.59
N VAL A 136 0.22 15.07 -5.56
CA VAL A 136 -0.93 15.93 -5.77
C VAL A 136 -0.64 16.88 -6.93
N PHE A 137 -1.54 16.92 -7.90
CA PHE A 137 -1.44 17.76 -9.10
C PHE A 137 -2.62 18.70 -9.23
N ASP A 138 -2.44 19.81 -9.96
CA ASP A 138 -3.51 20.75 -10.32
C ASP A 138 -4.42 20.20 -11.44
N GLY A 139 -3.92 19.23 -12.19
CA GLY A 139 -4.71 18.54 -13.20
C GLY A 139 -3.87 17.54 -13.98
N VAL A 140 -4.54 16.52 -14.49
CA VAL A 140 -3.93 15.49 -15.34
C VAL A 140 -4.86 15.19 -16.50
N THR A 141 -4.31 15.18 -17.72
CA THR A 141 -5.01 14.72 -18.93
C THR A 141 -4.21 13.59 -19.56
N TRP A 142 -4.90 12.57 -20.03
CA TRP A 142 -4.29 11.46 -20.77
C TRP A 142 -5.23 10.91 -21.82
N GLY A 143 -4.66 10.24 -22.82
CA GLY A 143 -5.42 9.50 -23.83
C GLY A 143 -4.55 8.40 -24.42
N ASP A 144 -5.20 7.31 -24.83
CA ASP A 144 -4.59 6.16 -25.50
C ASP A 144 -5.58 5.61 -26.54
N ASP A 145 -5.68 6.28 -27.68
CA ASP A 145 -6.52 5.87 -28.79
C ASP A 145 -5.71 5.58 -30.06
N MET A 146 -6.39 5.25 -31.16
CA MET A 146 -5.74 4.92 -32.44
C MET A 146 -4.94 6.08 -33.04
N SER A 147 -5.20 7.32 -32.63
CA SER A 147 -4.48 8.50 -33.13
C SER A 147 -3.19 8.79 -32.36
N GLY A 148 -3.02 8.19 -31.17
CA GLY A 148 -1.82 8.34 -30.34
C GLY A 148 -2.05 8.15 -28.87
N CYS A 149 -0.98 8.27 -28.10
CA CYS A 149 -1.06 8.29 -26.64
C CYS A 149 -0.36 9.53 -26.10
N HIS A 150 -0.90 10.07 -25.01
CA HIS A 150 -0.32 11.22 -24.34
C HIS A 150 -0.66 11.25 -22.85
N VAL A 151 0.18 11.92 -22.08
CA VAL A 151 -0.11 12.36 -20.71
C VAL A 151 0.41 13.78 -20.54
N LYS A 152 -0.40 14.64 -19.91
CA LYS A 152 0.01 16.00 -19.50
C LYS A 152 -0.37 16.21 -18.05
N ILE A 153 0.60 16.64 -17.26
CA ILE A 153 0.43 16.94 -15.84
C ILE A 153 0.56 18.45 -15.66
N LYS A 154 -0.43 19.07 -15.02
CA LYS A 154 -0.37 20.44 -14.53
C LYS A 154 -0.03 20.40 -13.04
N SER A 155 1.04 21.09 -12.64
CA SER A 155 1.46 21.19 -11.23
C SER A 155 2.11 22.56 -11.00
N GLU A 156 1.63 23.32 -10.03
CA GLU A 156 2.23 24.59 -9.67
C GLU A 156 3.68 24.46 -9.15
N GLU A 157 4.01 23.29 -8.61
CA GLU A 157 5.36 22.95 -8.15
C GLU A 157 6.23 22.31 -9.25
N GLY A 158 5.64 21.97 -10.40
CA GLY A 158 6.35 21.35 -11.51
C GLY A 158 7.38 22.31 -12.16
N SER A 159 8.60 21.83 -12.40
CA SER A 159 9.66 22.63 -13.03
C SER A 159 9.31 23.13 -14.44
N TRP A 160 8.36 22.45 -15.12
CA TRP A 160 7.84 22.83 -16.43
C TRP A 160 6.74 23.91 -16.39
N SER A 161 6.31 24.36 -15.21
CA SER A 161 5.13 25.22 -15.02
C SER A 161 5.47 26.70 -14.90
N THR A 162 6.71 27.12 -15.19
CA THR A 162 7.18 28.51 -15.01
C THR A 162 6.46 29.56 -15.84
N GLY A 163 5.81 29.15 -16.95
CA GLY A 163 4.99 30.03 -17.80
C GLY A 163 3.49 29.83 -17.66
N MET A 164 3.04 29.03 -16.70
CA MET A 164 1.63 28.72 -16.51
C MET A 164 0.97 29.68 -15.52
N GLU A 165 -0.33 29.91 -15.68
CA GLU A 165 -1.16 30.62 -14.73
C GLU A 165 -1.88 29.65 -13.80
N PHE A 166 -1.97 30.00 -12.52
CA PHE A 166 -2.69 29.30 -11.47
C PHE A 166 -3.61 30.28 -10.73
N GLU A 167 -4.61 29.78 -10.03
CA GLU A 167 -5.59 30.61 -9.31
C GLU A 167 -4.93 31.57 -8.31
N GLY A 168 -3.92 31.10 -7.59
CA GLY A 168 -3.11 31.93 -6.67
C GLY A 168 -2.01 32.76 -7.34
N GLY A 169 -1.91 32.80 -8.66
CA GLY A 169 -0.80 33.38 -9.41
C GLY A 169 0.39 32.42 -9.55
N ASN A 170 1.35 32.84 -10.38
CA ASN A 170 2.59 32.07 -10.56
C ASN A 170 3.64 32.54 -9.55
N LEU A 171 3.82 31.78 -8.49
CA LEU A 171 4.63 32.16 -7.34
C LEU A 171 6.16 32.14 -7.59
N ALA A 172 6.61 31.59 -8.72
CA ALA A 172 8.03 31.37 -9.04
C ALA A 172 8.83 30.48 -8.04
N HIS A 173 8.39 30.38 -6.81
CA HIS A 173 8.98 29.49 -5.81
C HIS A 173 8.57 28.04 -6.08
N ARG A 174 9.54 27.18 -6.46
CA ARG A 174 9.30 25.77 -6.77
C ARG A 174 10.43 24.91 -6.26
N PRO A 175 10.15 23.68 -5.82
CA PRO A 175 11.18 22.69 -5.62
C PRO A 175 11.93 22.42 -6.94
N LYS A 176 13.21 22.13 -6.86
CA LYS A 176 13.97 21.61 -7.99
C LYS A 176 13.64 20.13 -8.19
N VAL A 177 13.92 19.58 -9.37
CA VAL A 177 13.92 18.13 -9.58
C VAL A 177 14.81 17.47 -8.53
N LYS A 178 14.30 16.46 -7.83
CA LYS A 178 14.92 15.81 -6.66
C LYS A 178 15.26 16.77 -5.50
N GLY A 179 14.65 17.93 -5.43
CA GLY A 179 14.92 18.96 -4.43
C GLY A 179 13.73 19.31 -3.53
N GLY A 180 12.69 18.44 -3.50
CA GLY A 180 11.45 18.68 -2.74
C GLY A 180 11.49 18.24 -1.28
N TYR A 181 12.60 17.68 -0.77
CA TYR A 181 12.63 17.20 0.61
C TYR A 181 12.76 18.35 1.61
N PHE A 182 11.70 18.54 2.40
CA PHE A 182 11.62 19.51 3.51
C PHE A 182 11.80 21.00 3.18
N PRO A 183 11.36 21.54 2.04
CA PRO A 183 11.38 22.98 1.86
C PRO A 183 10.35 23.64 2.79
N VAL A 184 10.63 24.87 3.21
CA VAL A 184 9.62 25.65 3.92
C VAL A 184 8.67 26.33 2.94
N PRO A 185 7.42 26.65 3.32
CA PRO A 185 6.55 27.50 2.53
C PRO A 185 7.23 28.86 2.19
N PRO A 186 7.00 29.47 1.01
CA PRO A 186 5.99 29.07 0.01
C PRO A 186 6.47 28.03 -1.00
N VAL A 187 7.71 27.53 -0.92
CA VAL A 187 8.20 26.48 -1.83
C VAL A 187 7.37 25.19 -1.65
N ASP A 188 7.13 24.80 -0.41
CA ASP A 188 6.10 23.80 -0.05
C ASP A 188 4.72 24.49 -0.10
N SER A 189 4.06 24.43 -1.24
CA SER A 189 2.77 25.10 -1.44
C SER A 189 1.57 24.33 -0.85
N MET A 190 1.80 23.09 -0.37
CA MET A 190 0.72 22.18 0.01
C MET A 190 0.66 21.88 1.51
N GLN A 191 1.38 22.64 2.34
CA GLN A 191 1.43 22.37 3.78
C GLN A 191 0.05 22.40 4.44
N ASP A 192 -0.77 23.43 4.17
CA ASP A 192 -2.08 23.58 4.79
C ASP A 192 -3.05 22.45 4.37
N MET A 193 -3.01 22.06 3.10
CA MET A 193 -3.80 20.92 2.61
C MET A 193 -3.40 19.62 3.32
N ARG A 194 -2.10 19.35 3.50
CA ARG A 194 -1.65 18.17 4.27
C ARG A 194 -2.04 18.26 5.75
N SER A 195 -2.00 19.46 6.33
CA SER A 195 -2.45 19.67 7.72
C SER A 195 -3.93 19.30 7.88
N GLU A 196 -4.80 19.69 6.93
CA GLU A 196 -6.21 19.29 6.93
C GLU A 196 -6.37 17.77 6.78
N MET A 197 -5.61 17.14 5.87
CA MET A 197 -5.59 15.67 5.75
C MET A 197 -5.26 15.01 7.09
N CYS A 198 -4.26 15.51 7.82
CA CYS A 198 -3.85 14.98 9.11
C CYS A 198 -4.94 15.11 10.18
N LEU A 199 -5.59 16.27 10.27
CA LEU A 199 -6.67 16.49 11.25
C LEU A 199 -7.85 15.56 11.00
N LEU A 200 -8.26 15.37 9.74
CA LEU A 200 -9.34 14.45 9.39
C LEU A 200 -8.98 12.97 9.63
N LEU A 201 -7.71 12.60 9.45
CA LEU A 201 -7.23 11.27 9.82
C LEU A 201 -7.31 11.04 11.34
N GLU A 202 -6.92 12.02 12.14
CA GLU A 202 -7.02 11.95 13.59
C GLU A 202 -8.48 11.87 14.07
N GLU A 203 -9.40 12.60 13.42
CA GLU A 203 -10.86 12.50 13.68
C GLU A 203 -11.38 11.09 13.32
N ALA A 204 -10.85 10.45 12.28
CA ALA A 204 -11.16 9.06 11.95
C ALA A 204 -10.53 8.03 12.91
N GLY A 205 -9.75 8.48 13.90
CA GLY A 205 -9.10 7.63 14.90
C GLY A 205 -7.73 7.10 14.47
N ILE A 206 -7.11 7.69 13.44
CA ILE A 206 -5.78 7.30 12.94
C ILE A 206 -4.74 8.28 13.47
N PRO A 207 -3.87 7.89 14.43
CA PRO A 207 -2.88 8.80 14.99
C PRO A 207 -1.83 9.18 13.93
N VAL A 208 -1.67 10.47 13.68
CA VAL A 208 -0.67 11.02 12.78
C VAL A 208 0.61 11.35 13.56
N GLU A 209 1.78 11.09 12.97
CA GLU A 209 3.08 11.37 13.59
C GLU A 209 3.82 12.53 12.89
N VAL A 210 3.70 12.64 11.57
CA VAL A 210 4.43 13.64 10.77
C VAL A 210 3.78 13.80 9.40
N HIS A 211 3.97 14.97 8.80
CA HIS A 211 3.73 15.16 7.36
C HIS A 211 4.81 16.11 6.79
N HIS A 212 5.15 15.90 5.54
CA HIS A 212 6.14 16.71 4.84
C HIS A 212 6.02 16.61 3.32
N HIS A 213 6.69 17.52 2.62
CA HIS A 213 6.97 17.40 1.20
C HIS A 213 8.08 16.38 0.98
N GLU A 214 7.95 15.55 -0.04
CA GLU A 214 8.91 14.52 -0.40
C GLU A 214 9.89 14.97 -1.51
N VAL A 215 10.82 14.06 -1.88
CA VAL A 215 11.99 14.38 -2.72
C VAL A 215 11.62 14.85 -4.12
N ALA A 216 10.57 14.26 -4.76
CA ALA A 216 10.16 14.71 -6.09
C ALA A 216 9.54 16.12 -6.04
N GLY A 217 10.02 16.98 -6.93
CA GLY A 217 9.68 18.39 -6.91
C GLY A 217 8.28 18.77 -7.38
N ALA A 218 7.54 17.86 -8.00
CA ALA A 218 6.25 18.16 -8.62
C ALA A 218 5.04 17.78 -7.74
N GLY A 219 5.11 18.03 -6.43
CA GLY A 219 3.98 17.82 -5.52
C GLY A 219 3.97 16.42 -4.89
N GLN A 220 5.12 15.82 -4.63
CA GLN A 220 5.22 14.56 -3.87
C GLN A 220 5.16 14.82 -2.37
N LEU A 221 4.31 14.08 -1.68
CA LEU A 221 3.96 14.28 -0.28
C LEU A 221 3.99 12.96 0.47
N GLU A 222 4.20 13.05 1.79
CA GLU A 222 4.09 11.93 2.72
C GLU A 222 3.38 12.35 4.01
N ILE A 223 2.56 11.44 4.55
CA ILE A 223 1.95 11.54 5.88
C ILE A 223 2.30 10.26 6.64
N GLY A 224 3.13 10.40 7.66
CA GLY A 224 3.48 9.31 8.57
C GLY A 224 2.42 9.13 9.65
N THR A 225 1.95 7.91 9.83
CA THR A 225 0.97 7.53 10.84
C THR A 225 1.52 6.42 11.73
N LYS A 226 0.98 6.32 12.95
CA LYS A 226 1.41 5.31 13.91
C LYS A 226 1.22 3.89 13.37
N PHE A 227 2.12 2.99 13.74
CA PHE A 227 1.98 1.56 13.47
C PHE A 227 0.78 0.94 14.19
N SER A 228 0.24 -0.14 13.64
CA SER A 228 -0.83 -0.94 14.26
C SER A 228 -0.72 -2.41 13.85
N THR A 229 -1.66 -3.25 14.30
CA THR A 229 -1.75 -4.64 13.88
C THR A 229 -2.10 -4.75 12.40
N LEU A 230 -1.80 -5.87 11.78
CA LEU A 230 -1.85 -6.07 10.34
C LEU A 230 -3.19 -5.63 9.73
N VAL A 231 -4.31 -6.17 10.21
CA VAL A 231 -5.66 -5.85 9.68
C VAL A 231 -6.00 -4.39 9.93
N THR A 232 -5.84 -3.90 11.16
CA THR A 232 -6.14 -2.51 11.51
C THR A 232 -5.32 -1.53 10.67
N ARG A 233 -4.03 -1.83 10.47
CA ARG A 233 -3.16 -0.93 9.69
C ARG A 233 -3.50 -0.93 8.20
N ALA A 234 -3.96 -2.05 7.67
CA ALA A 234 -4.47 -2.13 6.30
C ALA A 234 -5.79 -1.35 6.14
N ASP A 235 -6.72 -1.47 7.11
CA ASP A 235 -7.94 -0.64 7.16
C ASP A 235 -7.59 0.87 7.16
N TRP A 236 -6.65 1.29 8.02
CA TRP A 236 -6.19 2.67 8.09
C TRP A 236 -5.57 3.16 6.79
N ASN A 237 -4.86 2.30 6.08
CA ASN A 237 -4.25 2.66 4.80
C ASN A 237 -5.31 2.99 3.73
N GLN A 238 -6.45 2.28 3.72
CA GLN A 238 -7.57 2.58 2.83
C GLN A 238 -8.26 3.89 3.23
N ILE A 239 -8.55 4.09 4.52
CA ILE A 239 -9.10 5.35 5.03
C ILE A 239 -8.19 6.53 4.68
N MET A 240 -6.87 6.35 4.82
CA MET A 240 -5.87 7.36 4.48
C MET A 240 -5.94 7.73 2.99
N LYS A 241 -5.99 6.75 2.09
CA LYS A 241 -6.14 7.00 0.65
C LYS A 241 -7.43 7.75 0.35
N TYR A 242 -8.54 7.33 0.94
CA TYR A 242 -9.83 7.99 0.78
C TYR A 242 -9.79 9.45 1.23
N THR A 243 -9.23 9.72 2.40
CA THR A 243 -9.10 11.07 2.97
C THR A 243 -8.23 11.96 2.08
N ILE A 244 -7.07 11.47 1.64
CA ILE A 244 -6.15 12.20 0.77
C ILE A 244 -6.82 12.58 -0.57
N HIS A 245 -7.51 11.64 -1.20
CA HIS A 245 -8.22 11.91 -2.45
C HIS A 245 -9.31 12.96 -2.29
N ASN A 246 -10.11 12.89 -1.22
CA ASN A 246 -11.21 13.82 -1.02
C ASN A 246 -10.75 15.22 -0.59
N VAL A 247 -9.73 15.33 0.26
CA VAL A 247 -9.15 16.64 0.60
C VAL A 247 -8.52 17.29 -0.62
N ALA A 248 -7.73 16.55 -1.41
CA ALA A 248 -7.17 17.09 -2.65
C ALA A 248 -8.28 17.59 -3.58
N HIS A 249 -9.37 16.84 -3.73
CA HIS A 249 -10.54 17.23 -4.52
C HIS A 249 -11.18 18.52 -3.98
N ALA A 250 -11.34 18.66 -2.67
CA ALA A 250 -11.90 19.87 -2.05
C ALA A 250 -11.03 21.12 -2.31
N TYR A 251 -9.72 20.94 -2.48
CA TYR A 251 -8.78 22.01 -2.88
C TYR A 251 -8.70 22.23 -4.41
N GLY A 252 -9.55 21.59 -5.20
CA GLY A 252 -9.52 21.68 -6.66
C GLY A 252 -8.30 21.00 -7.29
N LYS A 253 -7.68 20.08 -6.57
CA LYS A 253 -6.51 19.31 -6.99
C LYS A 253 -6.84 17.82 -7.13
N THR A 254 -5.90 17.03 -7.59
CA THR A 254 -6.05 15.58 -7.73
C THR A 254 -4.84 14.84 -7.15
N ALA A 255 -5.10 13.86 -6.29
CA ALA A 255 -4.07 13.03 -5.71
C ALA A 255 -3.92 11.69 -6.46
N THR A 256 -2.70 11.15 -6.47
CA THR A 256 -2.44 9.82 -7.03
C THR A 256 -1.39 9.06 -6.20
N PHE A 257 -1.64 7.77 -6.04
CA PHE A 257 -0.71 6.80 -5.46
C PHE A 257 0.07 6.01 -6.52
N MET A 258 0.10 6.49 -7.77
CA MET A 258 0.96 5.92 -8.81
C MET A 258 2.43 5.95 -8.38
N PRO A 259 3.16 4.83 -8.49
CA PRO A 259 4.57 4.77 -8.09
C PRO A 259 5.48 5.68 -8.92
N LYS A 260 5.17 5.91 -10.19
CA LYS A 260 6.01 6.74 -11.08
C LYS A 260 5.15 7.55 -12.06
N PRO A 261 4.48 8.62 -11.61
CA PRO A 261 3.68 9.45 -12.50
C PRO A 261 4.51 10.47 -13.30
N VAL A 262 5.69 10.87 -12.79
CA VAL A 262 6.53 11.92 -13.38
C VAL A 262 7.83 11.35 -13.91
N VAL A 263 8.15 11.65 -15.18
CA VAL A 263 9.42 11.25 -15.82
C VAL A 263 10.56 12.12 -15.28
N GLY A 264 11.71 11.49 -15.01
CA GLY A 264 12.94 12.21 -14.65
C GLY A 264 13.04 12.68 -13.20
N ASP A 265 12.03 12.44 -12.37
CA ASP A 265 12.04 12.72 -10.94
C ASP A 265 11.84 11.44 -10.10
N ASN A 266 11.89 11.51 -8.78
CA ASN A 266 11.67 10.35 -7.91
C ASN A 266 10.25 9.80 -8.04
N GLY A 267 10.06 8.51 -7.74
CA GLY A 267 8.77 7.86 -7.63
C GLY A 267 8.33 7.72 -6.17
N SER A 268 7.10 7.27 -5.96
CA SER A 268 6.49 7.04 -4.65
C SER A 268 6.69 5.60 -4.19
N GLY A 269 7.25 5.45 -2.98
CA GLY A 269 7.33 4.20 -2.24
C GLY A 269 6.20 4.04 -1.24
N MET A 270 6.04 2.83 -0.76
CA MET A 270 5.35 2.52 0.49
C MET A 270 6.28 1.65 1.31
N HIS A 271 7.20 2.29 2.03
CA HIS A 271 8.12 1.55 2.90
C HIS A 271 7.33 0.90 4.03
N VAL A 272 7.55 -0.37 4.28
CA VAL A 272 6.77 -1.13 5.26
C VAL A 272 7.64 -1.51 6.44
N HIS A 273 7.48 -0.77 7.54
CA HIS A 273 8.03 -1.14 8.83
C HIS A 273 7.23 -2.29 9.41
N GLN A 274 7.92 -3.28 9.99
CA GLN A 274 7.26 -4.46 10.54
C GLN A 274 8.06 -5.09 11.67
N SER A 275 7.34 -5.71 12.62
CA SER A 275 7.90 -6.50 13.72
C SER A 275 6.89 -7.55 14.19
N ILE A 276 7.40 -8.67 14.74
CA ILE A 276 6.61 -9.76 15.32
C ILE A 276 6.79 -9.76 16.83
N TRP A 277 5.68 -9.95 17.54
CA TRP A 277 5.64 -9.95 19.00
C TRP A 277 4.99 -11.22 19.52
N LYS A 278 5.34 -11.58 20.76
CA LYS A 278 4.73 -12.68 21.51
C LYS A 278 4.70 -12.33 22.98
N ASP A 279 3.55 -12.51 23.63
CA ASP A 279 3.35 -12.23 25.06
C ASP A 279 3.84 -10.82 25.48
N GLY A 280 3.58 -9.81 24.59
CA GLY A 280 3.99 -8.43 24.81
C GLY A 280 5.50 -8.16 24.65
N GLN A 281 6.27 -9.13 24.16
CA GLN A 281 7.71 -9.02 23.90
C GLN A 281 7.98 -8.89 22.41
N ASN A 282 8.82 -7.92 22.02
CA ASN A 282 9.29 -7.76 20.64
C ASN A 282 10.33 -8.84 20.31
N LEU A 283 9.98 -9.78 19.42
CA LEU A 283 10.85 -10.87 19.00
C LEU A 283 12.01 -10.43 18.10
N PHE A 284 11.96 -9.21 17.58
CA PHE A 284 13.03 -8.66 16.75
C PHE A 284 14.19 -8.09 17.57
N ALA A 285 13.97 -7.79 18.85
CA ALA A 285 15.01 -7.26 19.74
C ALA A 285 15.99 -8.37 20.18
N GLY A 286 17.27 -8.08 20.09
CA GLY A 286 18.34 -9.01 20.49
C GLY A 286 19.69 -8.32 20.61
N ASN A 287 20.76 -9.12 20.63
CA ASN A 287 22.12 -8.67 20.79
C ASN A 287 22.99 -8.85 19.53
N GLY A 288 22.38 -9.25 18.41
CA GLY A 288 23.07 -9.42 17.14
C GLY A 288 23.26 -8.10 16.37
N TYR A 289 23.52 -8.22 15.08
CA TYR A 289 23.71 -7.08 14.19
C TYR A 289 22.58 -6.06 14.32
N ALA A 290 22.95 -4.80 14.47
CA ALA A 290 22.01 -3.66 14.68
C ALA A 290 21.02 -3.84 15.85
N GLY A 291 21.34 -4.69 16.82
CA GLY A 291 20.46 -4.99 17.96
C GLY A 291 19.29 -5.90 17.61
N LEU A 292 19.39 -6.67 16.53
CA LEU A 292 18.41 -7.67 16.13
C LEU A 292 18.67 -9.03 16.81
N SER A 293 17.58 -9.79 16.95
CA SER A 293 17.60 -11.19 17.34
C SER A 293 17.90 -12.09 16.13
N GLU A 294 18.23 -13.36 16.40
CA GLU A 294 18.33 -14.39 15.37
C GLU A 294 16.98 -14.59 14.65
N PHE A 295 15.86 -14.49 15.39
CA PHE A 295 14.52 -14.52 14.81
C PHE A 295 14.34 -13.44 13.73
N ALA A 296 14.75 -12.20 13.99
CA ALA A 296 14.67 -11.11 13.03
C ALA A 296 15.57 -11.33 11.81
N LEU A 297 16.76 -11.88 11.99
CA LEU A 297 17.66 -12.22 10.88
C LEU A 297 17.05 -13.29 9.97
N TYR A 298 16.48 -14.35 10.53
CA TYR A 298 15.77 -15.36 9.74
C TYR A 298 14.54 -14.78 9.04
N TYR A 299 13.81 -13.87 9.70
CA TYR A 299 12.69 -13.17 9.09
C TYR A 299 13.14 -12.34 7.86
N ILE A 300 14.24 -11.59 7.97
CA ILE A 300 14.86 -10.89 6.84
C ILE A 300 15.27 -11.88 5.75
N GLY A 301 15.85 -13.00 6.11
CA GLY A 301 16.24 -14.06 5.17
C GLY A 301 15.06 -14.58 4.35
N GLY A 302 13.91 -14.78 4.98
CA GLY A 302 12.68 -15.17 4.31
C GLY A 302 12.17 -14.08 3.35
N VAL A 303 12.13 -12.83 3.78
CA VAL A 303 11.69 -11.72 2.92
C VAL A 303 12.61 -11.57 1.69
N ILE A 304 13.92 -11.66 1.86
CA ILE A 304 14.88 -11.57 0.74
C ILE A 304 14.75 -12.77 -0.20
N LYS A 305 14.62 -13.99 0.34
CA LYS A 305 14.45 -15.21 -0.47
C LYS A 305 13.25 -15.12 -1.39
N HIS A 306 12.12 -14.65 -0.86
CA HIS A 306 10.86 -14.59 -1.58
C HIS A 306 10.59 -13.24 -2.25
N ALA A 307 11.54 -12.28 -2.20
CA ALA A 307 11.32 -10.90 -2.64
C ALA A 307 10.83 -10.79 -4.09
N ARG A 308 11.31 -11.62 -4.99
CA ARG A 308 10.90 -11.60 -6.41
C ARG A 308 9.46 -12.07 -6.60
N ALA A 309 9.01 -13.08 -5.86
CA ALA A 309 7.61 -13.49 -5.82
C ALA A 309 6.75 -12.43 -5.12
N LEU A 310 7.24 -11.85 -4.02
CA LEU A 310 6.58 -10.76 -3.31
C LEU A 310 6.34 -9.55 -4.21
N ASN A 311 7.24 -9.23 -5.16
CA ASN A 311 7.07 -8.10 -6.07
C ASN A 311 5.74 -8.15 -6.83
N ALA A 312 5.19 -9.31 -7.17
CA ALA A 312 3.88 -9.41 -7.79
C ALA A 312 2.77 -8.79 -6.95
N ILE A 313 2.90 -8.81 -5.61
CA ILE A 313 1.91 -8.33 -4.64
C ILE A 313 2.29 -6.96 -4.09
N THR A 314 3.56 -6.73 -3.82
CA THR A 314 4.06 -5.46 -3.23
C THR A 314 4.29 -4.37 -4.27
N ASN A 315 4.45 -4.74 -5.54
CA ASN A 315 4.69 -3.86 -6.69
C ASN A 315 3.78 -4.29 -7.86
N PRO A 316 2.45 -4.13 -7.68
CA PRO A 316 1.46 -4.86 -8.47
C PRO A 316 1.11 -4.23 -9.80
N GLY A 317 1.74 -3.13 -10.19
CA GLY A 317 1.46 -2.43 -11.44
C GLY A 317 2.63 -2.46 -12.41
N THR A 318 2.34 -2.31 -13.71
CA THR A 318 3.40 -2.08 -14.71
C THR A 318 4.17 -0.80 -14.44
N ASN A 319 3.52 0.19 -13.83
CA ASN A 319 4.12 1.45 -13.41
C ASN A 319 5.08 1.29 -12.20
N SER A 320 4.88 0.28 -11.37
CA SER A 320 5.76 -0.05 -10.23
C SER A 320 7.23 -0.20 -10.66
N TYR A 321 7.46 -0.82 -11.81
CA TYR A 321 8.80 -1.12 -12.34
C TYR A 321 9.45 0.07 -13.05
N LYS A 322 8.70 1.15 -13.29
CA LYS A 322 9.26 2.46 -13.67
C LYS A 322 9.82 3.22 -12.47
N ARG A 323 9.37 2.90 -11.25
CA ARG A 323 9.98 3.34 -10.00
C ARG A 323 11.20 2.51 -9.62
N LEU A 324 11.11 1.18 -9.72
CA LEU A 324 12.18 0.24 -9.32
C LEU A 324 13.35 0.24 -10.33
N VAL A 325 13.96 1.41 -10.51
CA VAL A 325 15.15 1.62 -11.35
C VAL A 325 16.26 2.25 -10.51
N PRO A 326 17.55 1.96 -10.81
CA PRO A 326 18.68 2.56 -10.11
C PRO A 326 18.67 4.10 -10.16
N HIS A 327 19.28 4.76 -9.15
CA HIS A 327 19.50 6.20 -9.07
C HIS A 327 18.28 7.11 -8.80
N TYR A 328 17.11 6.53 -8.47
CA TYR A 328 15.91 7.27 -8.07
C TYR A 328 15.43 6.94 -6.66
N GLU A 329 16.38 6.63 -5.75
CA GLU A 329 16.14 6.26 -4.34
C GLU A 329 15.25 5.03 -4.14
N ALA A 330 14.99 4.27 -5.20
CA ALA A 330 14.33 3.00 -5.14
C ALA A 330 15.35 1.87 -4.92
N PRO A 331 15.16 1.00 -3.91
CA PRO A 331 16.08 -0.08 -3.62
C PRO A 331 15.86 -1.24 -4.60
N VAL A 332 16.81 -1.46 -5.49
CA VAL A 332 16.73 -2.57 -6.46
C VAL A 332 17.55 -3.80 -6.04
N LYS A 333 18.52 -3.65 -5.14
CA LYS A 333 19.38 -4.72 -4.66
C LYS A 333 18.76 -5.44 -3.46
N LEU A 334 18.63 -6.77 -3.54
CA LEU A 334 18.09 -7.61 -2.48
C LEU A 334 19.18 -7.86 -1.41
N ALA A 335 19.33 -6.87 -0.55
CA ALA A 335 20.28 -6.86 0.56
C ALA A 335 19.64 -6.22 1.79
N TYR A 336 20.23 -6.43 2.95
CA TYR A 336 19.84 -5.74 4.18
C TYR A 336 21.02 -4.97 4.78
N SER A 337 20.72 -3.89 5.49
CA SER A 337 21.74 -3.10 6.18
C SER A 337 21.15 -2.18 7.25
N ALA A 338 21.97 -1.88 8.27
CA ALA A 338 21.62 -0.92 9.30
C ALA A 338 21.72 0.51 8.77
N ARG A 339 20.64 1.30 8.94
CA ARG A 339 20.59 2.75 8.60
C ARG A 339 20.84 3.10 7.13
N ASN A 340 21.00 2.11 6.26
CA ASN A 340 21.33 2.30 4.85
C ASN A 340 20.06 2.32 3.97
N ARG A 341 19.76 3.47 3.38
CA ARG A 341 18.57 3.67 2.53
C ARG A 341 18.71 3.06 1.13
N SER A 342 19.90 2.62 0.72
CA SER A 342 20.11 1.93 -0.58
C SER A 342 19.79 0.43 -0.53
N ALA A 343 19.61 -0.16 0.66
CA ALA A 343 19.26 -1.56 0.83
C ALA A 343 17.75 -1.78 0.72
N SER A 344 17.32 -2.92 0.17
CA SER A 344 15.90 -3.31 0.08
C SER A 344 15.28 -3.55 1.46
N ILE A 345 16.06 -4.04 2.42
CA ILE A 345 15.66 -4.17 3.81
C ILE A 345 16.58 -3.29 4.66
N ARG A 346 16.00 -2.24 5.22
CA ARG A 346 16.70 -1.35 6.13
C ARG A 346 16.34 -1.69 7.58
N ILE A 347 17.32 -1.58 8.48
CA ILE A 347 17.09 -1.68 9.92
C ILE A 347 17.23 -0.27 10.48
N PRO A 348 16.12 0.40 10.84
CA PRO A 348 16.17 1.74 11.42
C PRO A 348 16.87 1.74 12.77
N TYR A 349 17.61 2.80 13.05
CA TYR A 349 18.15 3.01 14.39
C TYR A 349 17.04 3.35 15.38
N VAL A 350 17.00 2.64 16.49
CA VAL A 350 16.14 2.94 17.64
C VAL A 350 16.88 2.62 18.93
N ALA A 351 16.79 3.53 19.90
CA ALA A 351 17.42 3.33 21.21
C ALA A 351 16.65 2.28 22.05
N ASN A 352 15.31 2.33 21.99
CA ASN A 352 14.47 1.42 22.78
C ASN A 352 14.34 0.06 22.08
N PRO A 353 14.66 -1.07 22.74
CA PRO A 353 14.49 -2.41 22.17
C PRO A 353 13.05 -2.72 21.71
N LYS A 354 12.03 -2.14 22.35
CA LYS A 354 10.63 -2.29 21.94
C LYS A 354 10.36 -1.73 20.54
N GLY A 355 11.17 -0.78 20.08
CA GLY A 355 11.04 -0.19 18.74
C GLY A 355 11.82 -0.95 17.65
N ARG A 356 12.49 -2.06 17.96
CA ARG A 356 13.24 -2.85 16.96
C ARG A 356 12.30 -3.35 15.88
N ARG A 357 12.66 -3.09 14.62
CA ARG A 357 11.86 -3.43 13.45
C ARG A 357 12.75 -3.49 12.21
N ILE A 358 12.21 -4.02 11.15
CA ILE A 358 12.79 -3.92 9.82
C ILE A 358 11.88 -3.05 8.94
N GLU A 359 12.44 -2.51 7.87
CA GLU A 359 11.76 -1.71 6.87
C GLU A 359 12.00 -2.34 5.50
N ALA A 360 10.93 -2.89 4.89
CA ALA A 360 10.97 -3.31 3.50
C ALA A 360 10.72 -2.09 2.61
N ARG A 361 11.66 -1.76 1.73
CA ARG A 361 11.66 -0.50 0.99
C ARG A 361 11.21 -0.63 -0.47
N PHE A 362 11.13 -1.85 -1.01
CA PHE A 362 10.68 -2.06 -2.39
C PHE A 362 9.16 -1.92 -2.60
N PRO A 363 8.26 -2.16 -1.64
CA PRO A 363 6.83 -1.99 -1.86
C PRO A 363 6.47 -0.57 -2.30
N ASP A 364 5.36 -0.45 -3.03
CA ASP A 364 4.83 0.83 -3.47
C ASP A 364 3.33 0.99 -3.13
N PRO A 365 2.77 2.22 -3.20
CA PRO A 365 1.43 2.49 -2.70
C PRO A 365 0.30 2.00 -3.61
N LEU A 366 0.57 1.40 -4.79
CA LEU A 366 -0.43 0.65 -5.55
C LEU A 366 -0.81 -0.67 -4.88
N ALA A 367 0.07 -1.19 -4.02
CA ALA A 367 -0.17 -2.47 -3.38
C ALA A 367 -1.48 -2.47 -2.57
N ASN A 368 -2.22 -3.58 -2.68
CA ASN A 368 -3.32 -3.88 -1.77
C ASN A 368 -2.72 -4.11 -0.37
N PRO A 369 -3.01 -3.26 0.63
CA PRO A 369 -2.33 -3.32 1.92
C PRO A 369 -2.59 -4.64 2.65
N TYR A 370 -3.78 -5.20 2.55
CA TYR A 370 -4.11 -6.49 3.17
C TYR A 370 -3.27 -7.62 2.59
N LEU A 371 -3.13 -7.67 1.26
CA LEU A 371 -2.33 -8.69 0.59
C LEU A 371 -0.84 -8.47 0.81
N ALA A 372 -0.36 -7.23 0.71
CA ALA A 372 1.06 -6.91 0.82
C ALA A 372 1.60 -7.19 2.22
N PHE A 373 0.88 -6.76 3.27
CA PHE A 373 1.33 -6.99 4.65
C PHE A 373 1.27 -8.47 5.00
N SER A 374 0.22 -9.18 4.57
CA SER A 374 0.10 -10.62 4.76
C SER A 374 1.23 -11.38 4.05
N ALA A 375 1.53 -11.05 2.79
CA ALA A 375 2.57 -11.71 2.02
C ALA A 375 3.97 -11.46 2.62
N LEU A 376 4.28 -10.23 3.03
CA LEU A 376 5.54 -9.90 3.72
C LEU A 376 5.70 -10.69 5.02
N MET A 377 4.64 -10.78 5.83
CA MET A 377 4.66 -11.57 7.05
C MET A 377 4.86 -13.06 6.76
N MET A 378 4.14 -13.62 5.80
CA MET A 378 4.26 -15.04 5.44
C MET A 378 5.67 -15.38 4.95
N ALA A 379 6.29 -14.51 4.16
CA ALA A 379 7.68 -14.66 3.72
C ALA A 379 8.66 -14.64 4.90
N GLY A 380 8.49 -13.70 5.81
CA GLY A 380 9.31 -13.60 7.02
C GLY A 380 9.16 -14.83 7.93
N LEU A 381 7.92 -15.30 8.14
CA LEU A 381 7.66 -16.51 8.95
C LEU A 381 8.23 -17.77 8.31
N ASP A 382 8.21 -17.89 6.97
CA ASP A 382 8.90 -18.98 6.25
C ASP A 382 10.40 -18.95 6.56
N GLY A 383 11.00 -17.77 6.56
CA GLY A 383 12.40 -17.57 6.92
C GLY A 383 12.72 -18.07 8.34
N VAL A 384 11.86 -17.75 9.30
CA VAL A 384 12.01 -18.19 10.70
C VAL A 384 11.85 -19.70 10.83
N GLN A 385 10.80 -20.27 10.23
CA GLN A 385 10.51 -21.71 10.30
C GLN A 385 11.63 -22.56 9.69
N ASN A 386 12.20 -22.10 8.58
CA ASN A 386 13.25 -22.80 7.84
C ASN A 386 14.67 -22.31 8.18
N LYS A 387 14.83 -21.40 9.15
CA LYS A 387 16.12 -20.83 9.59
C LYS A 387 16.93 -20.28 8.41
N ILE A 388 16.29 -19.48 7.56
CA ILE A 388 16.91 -18.91 6.37
C ILE A 388 17.71 -17.68 6.78
N HIS A 389 19.02 -17.81 6.83
CA HIS A 389 19.91 -16.69 7.14
C HIS A 389 20.07 -15.76 5.92
N PRO A 390 20.00 -14.42 6.08
CA PRO A 390 20.06 -13.47 4.95
C PRO A 390 21.48 -13.26 4.39
N GLY A 391 22.51 -13.92 4.92
CA GLY A 391 23.90 -13.65 4.60
C GLY A 391 24.47 -12.47 5.40
N ASP A 392 25.57 -11.88 4.92
CA ASP A 392 26.21 -10.73 5.54
C ASP A 392 25.47 -9.42 5.19
N PRO A 393 25.43 -8.44 6.12
CA PRO A 393 24.83 -7.13 5.83
C PRO A 393 25.66 -6.35 4.79
N ALA A 394 24.99 -5.60 3.95
CA ALA A 394 25.61 -4.76 2.93
C ALA A 394 25.76 -3.31 3.43
N ASP A 395 26.74 -3.04 4.27
CA ASP A 395 26.97 -1.72 4.91
C ASP A 395 27.77 -0.77 4.01
N LYS A 396 27.35 -0.63 2.75
CA LYS A 396 27.95 0.26 1.75
C LYS A 396 26.86 0.85 0.85
N ASN A 397 27.22 1.93 0.11
CA ASN A 397 26.31 2.51 -0.87
C ASN A 397 26.08 1.53 -2.04
N LEU A 398 24.87 0.97 -2.13
CA LEU A 398 24.52 -0.02 -3.15
C LEU A 398 24.19 0.61 -4.51
N TYR A 399 24.12 1.95 -4.61
CA TYR A 399 23.91 2.63 -5.89
C TYR A 399 25.20 2.79 -6.72
N ASP A 400 26.38 2.72 -6.07
CA ASP A 400 27.67 3.00 -6.66
C ASP A 400 28.65 1.83 -6.47
N LEU A 401 28.20 0.60 -6.67
CA LEU A 401 29.03 -0.59 -6.56
C LEU A 401 29.90 -0.80 -7.80
N PRO A 402 31.13 -1.33 -7.64
CA PRO A 402 31.88 -1.85 -8.75
C PRO A 402 31.09 -2.93 -9.51
N PRO A 403 31.18 -3.01 -10.85
CA PRO A 403 30.36 -3.95 -11.64
C PRO A 403 30.47 -5.41 -11.20
N GLU A 404 31.66 -5.86 -10.75
CA GLU A 404 31.88 -7.21 -10.27
C GLU A 404 31.18 -7.50 -8.92
N GLU A 405 31.02 -6.51 -8.07
CA GLU A 405 30.27 -6.63 -6.82
C GLU A 405 28.77 -6.50 -7.08
N ASP A 406 28.41 -5.55 -7.94
CA ASP A 406 27.02 -5.30 -8.33
C ASP A 406 26.34 -6.55 -8.91
N ALA A 407 27.06 -7.28 -9.77
CA ALA A 407 26.58 -8.52 -10.40
C ALA A 407 26.32 -9.67 -9.40
N LYS A 408 26.90 -9.65 -8.21
CA LYS A 408 26.76 -10.71 -7.19
C LYS A 408 25.51 -10.54 -6.32
N ILE A 409 24.92 -9.33 -6.26
CA ILE A 409 23.77 -9.07 -5.41
C ILE A 409 22.49 -9.24 -6.23
N PRO A 410 21.58 -10.16 -5.85
CA PRO A 410 20.31 -10.33 -6.54
C PRO A 410 19.51 -9.03 -6.58
N THR A 411 18.66 -8.89 -7.59
CA THR A 411 17.79 -7.71 -7.76
C THR A 411 16.32 -8.08 -7.66
N VAL A 412 15.50 -7.10 -7.30
CA VAL A 412 14.04 -7.17 -7.48
C VAL A 412 13.71 -7.42 -8.97
N CYS A 413 12.46 -7.80 -9.25
CA CYS A 413 12.01 -7.95 -10.63
C CYS A 413 12.06 -6.61 -11.38
N SER A 414 12.26 -6.69 -12.69
CA SER A 414 12.33 -5.53 -13.60
C SER A 414 11.02 -5.27 -14.36
N SER A 415 10.04 -6.17 -14.23
CA SER A 415 8.71 -6.03 -14.84
C SER A 415 7.66 -6.76 -14.04
N LEU A 416 6.40 -6.35 -14.20
CA LEU A 416 5.27 -7.06 -13.60
C LEU A 416 5.16 -8.49 -14.11
N GLU A 417 5.37 -8.71 -15.41
CA GLU A 417 5.37 -10.05 -15.98
C GLU A 417 6.38 -10.97 -15.29
N GLN A 418 7.62 -10.52 -15.13
CA GLN A 418 8.64 -11.28 -14.41
C GLN A 418 8.22 -11.58 -12.96
N ALA A 419 7.62 -10.61 -12.27
CA ALA A 419 7.16 -10.80 -10.90
C ALA A 419 6.04 -11.86 -10.81
N LEU A 420 5.10 -11.85 -11.75
CA LEU A 420 4.04 -12.86 -11.83
C LEU A 420 4.58 -14.25 -12.14
N GLU A 421 5.60 -14.36 -13.02
CA GLU A 421 6.29 -15.61 -13.25
C GLU A 421 6.99 -16.15 -12.00
N GLU A 422 7.68 -15.26 -11.27
CA GLU A 422 8.34 -15.65 -10.02
C GLU A 422 7.33 -16.05 -8.93
N LEU A 423 6.17 -15.37 -8.83
CA LEU A 423 5.08 -15.78 -7.95
C LEU A 423 4.55 -17.19 -8.31
N ASN A 424 4.43 -17.49 -9.59
CA ASN A 424 4.01 -18.83 -10.03
C ASN A 424 5.01 -19.94 -9.66
N LYS A 425 6.30 -19.62 -9.60
CA LYS A 425 7.37 -20.57 -9.23
C LYS A 425 7.51 -20.72 -7.71
N ASP A 426 7.22 -19.64 -6.95
CA ASP A 426 7.49 -19.55 -5.51
C ASP A 426 6.27 -19.01 -4.77
N ARG A 427 5.26 -19.84 -4.54
CA ARG A 427 4.01 -19.47 -3.86
C ARG A 427 3.69 -20.30 -2.62
N GLU A 428 4.45 -21.37 -2.36
CA GLU A 428 4.16 -22.30 -1.24
C GLU A 428 4.14 -21.59 0.11
N PHE A 429 5.07 -20.64 0.33
CA PHE A 429 5.12 -19.89 1.58
C PHE A 429 3.83 -19.07 1.84
N LEU A 430 3.13 -18.62 0.81
CA LEU A 430 1.88 -17.88 0.91
C LEU A 430 0.69 -18.77 1.28
N THR A 431 0.69 -20.02 0.80
CA THR A 431 -0.44 -20.94 0.99
C THR A 431 -0.44 -21.69 2.31
N ARG A 432 0.65 -21.57 3.09
CA ARG A 432 0.73 -22.19 4.41
C ARG A 432 -0.41 -21.74 5.32
N GLY A 433 -0.97 -22.71 6.04
CA GLY A 433 -2.10 -22.45 6.94
C GLY A 433 -3.38 -21.98 6.23
N GLY A 434 -3.47 -22.09 4.91
CA GLY A 434 -4.63 -21.65 4.14
C GLY A 434 -4.78 -20.12 4.11
N VAL A 435 -3.70 -19.36 4.29
CA VAL A 435 -3.74 -17.88 4.28
C VAL A 435 -4.11 -17.38 2.89
N PHE A 436 -3.27 -17.66 1.88
CA PHE A 436 -3.64 -17.54 0.47
C PHE A 436 -4.12 -18.90 -0.03
N THR A 437 -4.96 -18.91 -1.07
CA THR A 437 -5.29 -20.13 -1.81
C THR A 437 -4.67 -20.08 -3.20
N ASN A 438 -4.43 -21.23 -3.82
CA ASN A 438 -3.95 -21.27 -5.19
C ASN A 438 -4.94 -20.64 -6.17
N GLU A 439 -6.23 -20.87 -5.95
CA GLU A 439 -7.31 -20.32 -6.75
C GLU A 439 -7.34 -18.79 -6.70
N MET A 440 -7.12 -18.22 -5.53
CA MET A 440 -6.99 -16.75 -5.37
C MET A 440 -5.75 -16.22 -6.07
N LEU A 441 -4.60 -16.89 -5.92
CA LEU A 441 -3.35 -16.48 -6.57
C LEU A 441 -3.44 -16.59 -8.09
N ASP A 442 -4.07 -17.65 -8.62
CA ASP A 442 -4.28 -17.83 -10.07
C ASP A 442 -5.18 -16.71 -10.62
N ALA A 443 -6.31 -16.42 -9.95
CA ALA A 443 -7.18 -15.30 -10.33
C ALA A 443 -6.46 -13.94 -10.30
N TYR A 444 -5.61 -13.73 -9.30
CA TYR A 444 -4.79 -12.53 -9.21
C TYR A 444 -3.80 -12.41 -10.37
N VAL A 445 -3.08 -13.50 -10.68
CA VAL A 445 -2.14 -13.55 -11.82
C VAL A 445 -2.86 -13.26 -13.13
N ASP A 446 -4.02 -13.86 -13.37
CA ASP A 446 -4.82 -13.65 -14.58
C ASP A 446 -5.24 -12.18 -14.73
N LEU A 447 -5.71 -11.54 -13.66
CA LEU A 447 -6.05 -10.12 -13.66
C LEU A 447 -4.84 -9.25 -14.01
N LYS A 448 -3.70 -9.51 -13.40
CA LYS A 448 -2.48 -8.73 -13.60
C LYS A 448 -1.84 -8.96 -14.98
N MET A 449 -1.97 -10.15 -15.54
CA MET A 449 -1.53 -10.42 -16.91
C MET A 449 -2.32 -9.66 -17.97
N GLN A 450 -3.59 -9.30 -17.69
CA GLN A 450 -4.37 -8.43 -18.57
C GLN A 450 -3.74 -7.01 -18.64
N GLU A 451 -3.26 -6.48 -17.51
CA GLU A 451 -2.55 -5.19 -17.46
C GLU A 451 -1.24 -5.25 -18.25
N VAL A 452 -0.45 -6.32 -18.08
CA VAL A 452 0.79 -6.56 -18.83
C VAL A 452 0.51 -6.59 -20.32
N THR A 453 -0.51 -7.34 -20.74
CA THR A 453 -0.88 -7.46 -22.16
C THR A 453 -1.33 -6.12 -22.73
N ARG A 454 -2.16 -5.36 -22.01
CA ARG A 454 -2.61 -4.03 -22.44
C ARG A 454 -1.41 -3.09 -22.66
N LEU A 455 -0.49 -3.01 -21.70
CA LEU A 455 0.71 -2.16 -21.83
C LEU A 455 1.57 -2.60 -23.03
N ARG A 456 1.77 -3.90 -23.22
CA ARG A 456 2.56 -4.47 -24.33
C ARG A 456 1.97 -4.13 -25.70
N MET A 457 0.65 -4.01 -25.79
CA MET A 457 -0.06 -3.68 -27.03
C MET A 457 -0.12 -2.16 -27.31
N THR A 458 0.23 -1.32 -26.34
CA THR A 458 0.13 0.14 -26.45
C THR A 458 1.47 0.72 -26.84
N THR A 459 1.53 1.40 -28.00
CA THR A 459 2.73 2.13 -28.42
C THR A 459 3.01 3.31 -27.49
N HIS A 460 4.29 3.52 -27.17
CA HIS A 460 4.70 4.61 -26.28
C HIS A 460 5.40 5.73 -27.06
N PRO A 461 5.19 7.02 -26.73
CA PRO A 461 5.84 8.13 -27.43
C PRO A 461 7.36 8.02 -27.52
N VAL A 462 8.03 7.45 -26.50
CA VAL A 462 9.50 7.26 -26.52
C VAL A 462 9.96 6.29 -27.64
N GLU A 463 9.12 5.37 -28.09
CA GLU A 463 9.46 4.44 -29.17
C GLU A 463 9.56 5.19 -30.52
N PHE A 464 8.76 6.23 -30.71
CA PHE A 464 8.87 7.10 -31.89
C PHE A 464 10.17 7.92 -31.88
N ASP A 465 10.56 8.43 -30.70
CA ASP A 465 11.84 9.13 -30.54
C ASP A 465 13.02 8.19 -30.83
N LEU A 466 12.98 6.96 -30.35
CA LEU A 466 14.06 6.00 -30.51
C LEU A 466 14.15 5.39 -31.90
N TYR A 467 13.04 5.15 -32.60
CA TYR A 467 13.00 4.23 -33.74
C TYR A 467 12.40 4.80 -35.03
N TYR A 468 11.74 5.96 -35.00
CA TYR A 468 10.95 6.46 -36.13
C TYR A 468 11.80 6.73 -37.40
N SER A 469 13.05 7.10 -37.21
CA SER A 469 13.96 7.44 -38.30
C SER A 469 15.04 6.39 -38.59
N LEU A 470 14.91 5.19 -37.99
CA LEU A 470 15.84 4.09 -38.26
C LEU A 470 15.54 3.37 -39.57
#